data_9072aa5e8c6d53e7419ea6323ac01a9c
#
_entry.id   9072aa5e8c6d53e7419ea6323ac01a9c
#
_cell.length_a   1.000
_cell.length_b   1.000
_cell.length_c   1.000
_cell.angle_alpha   90.00
_cell.angle_beta   90.00
_cell.angle_gamma   90.00
#
_symmetry.space_group_name_H-M   'P 1'
#
loop_
_entity.id
_entity.type
_entity.pdbx_description
1 polymer ?
#
loop_
_entity_poly.entity_id
_entity_poly.type
_entity_poly.pdbx_seq_one_letter_code
_entity_poly.pdbx_strand_id
1 'polypeptide(L)'
;MVEIDTASPPFDQLRSIQRLASARSGHASAEHARHQLYVARDKRSRSNVLVKIASKPGLVYEQELTNEIDSLSTINRDLPDSRYFPVLWEHGRLRDSRIYLIMSLFDEWPLATTISADRTPVSEAAHIRTMIEVGKALMELHGLNIFHVDLNPMNVLGRWVSGKPVIRIVDFESSYEVARHANGVFYNPPTTSAFLAPELPLHAPDARSDLFSLAAVLYTMLAGYDWTWAADVARSVRADPEVAPELKEILLTSVDADPEKRYSSVVEFRAALTAYFERTWPGRLRQRAD
;
A
#
# COMPACT_ATOMS: atom_id res chain seq x y z
N MET A 1 0.94 27.99 -12.08
CA MET A 1 1.41 27.15 -10.95
C MET A 1 1.36 28.03 -9.73
N VAL A 2 0.56 27.69 -8.73
CA VAL A 2 0.58 28.41 -7.45
C VAL A 2 1.82 27.91 -6.72
N GLU A 3 2.81 28.78 -6.56
CA GLU A 3 4.02 28.50 -5.79
C GLU A 3 3.63 28.34 -4.31
N ILE A 4 4.25 27.37 -3.63
CA ILE A 4 4.08 27.22 -2.18
C ILE A 4 4.80 28.41 -1.53
N ASP A 5 4.09 29.15 -0.67
CA ASP A 5 4.71 30.14 0.18
C ASP A 5 5.54 29.45 1.27
N THR A 6 6.83 29.25 0.99
CA THR A 6 7.77 28.58 1.89
C THR A 6 8.13 29.40 3.14
N ALA A 7 7.72 30.66 3.20
CA ALA A 7 7.96 31.54 4.34
C ALA A 7 6.83 31.51 5.39
N SER A 8 5.70 30.90 5.07
CA SER A 8 4.53 30.82 5.95
C SER A 8 4.33 29.43 6.52
N PRO A 9 3.75 29.29 7.73
CA PRO A 9 3.35 28.00 8.27
C PRO A 9 2.44 27.23 7.31
N PRO A 10 2.61 25.89 7.19
CA PRO A 10 3.55 25.06 7.96
C PRO A 10 4.94 24.95 7.31
N PHE A 11 5.16 25.56 6.15
CA PHE A 11 6.37 25.34 5.33
C PHE A 11 7.58 26.10 5.83
N ASP A 12 7.40 27.12 6.67
CA ASP A 12 8.48 27.85 7.35
C ASP A 12 9.35 26.96 8.25
N GLN A 13 8.82 25.81 8.68
CA GLN A 13 9.55 24.79 9.45
C GLN A 13 10.28 23.77 8.58
N LEU A 14 10.06 23.80 7.28
CA LEU A 14 10.69 22.89 6.31
C LEU A 14 11.86 23.56 5.59
N ARG A 15 12.75 22.74 5.05
CA ARG A 15 13.85 23.16 4.17
C ARG A 15 14.02 22.18 3.04
N SER A 16 14.75 22.58 1.99
CA SER A 16 15.03 21.74 0.82
C SER A 16 13.77 21.18 0.19
N ILE A 17 12.71 22.00 0.09
CA ILE A 17 11.42 21.58 -0.46
C ILE A 17 11.59 21.36 -1.96
N GLN A 18 11.31 20.15 -2.42
CA GLN A 18 11.40 19.75 -3.81
C GLN A 18 10.10 19.09 -4.25
N ARG A 19 9.55 19.56 -5.36
CA ARG A 19 8.37 18.93 -5.95
C ARG A 19 8.76 17.58 -6.55
N LEU A 20 8.03 16.54 -6.19
CA LEU A 20 8.13 15.25 -6.89
C LEU A 20 7.37 15.37 -8.21
N ALA A 21 8.03 15.04 -9.32
CA ALA A 21 7.32 14.79 -10.56
C ALA A 21 6.35 13.62 -10.32
N SER A 22 5.09 13.76 -10.75
CA SER A 22 4.07 12.72 -10.56
C SER A 22 4.44 11.47 -11.35
N ALA A 23 5.29 10.64 -10.79
CA ALA A 23 5.66 9.35 -11.39
C ALA A 23 4.56 8.28 -11.21
N ARG A 24 3.46 8.62 -10.50
CA ARG A 24 2.44 7.65 -10.09
C ARG A 24 1.23 7.53 -11.02
N SER A 25 1.07 8.40 -12.00
CA SER A 25 0.02 8.25 -13.01
C SER A 25 0.65 8.05 -14.39
N GLY A 26 0.76 6.83 -14.82
CA GLY A 26 1.27 6.48 -16.15
C GLY A 26 0.51 7.11 -17.33
N HIS A 27 -0.55 7.89 -17.08
CA HIS A 27 -1.39 8.50 -18.13
C HIS A 27 -2.02 9.85 -17.79
N ALA A 28 -1.78 10.44 -16.61
CA ALA A 28 -2.29 11.79 -16.34
C ALA A 28 -1.14 12.80 -16.49
N SER A 29 -1.32 13.77 -17.37
CA SER A 29 -0.45 14.96 -17.40
C SER A 29 -0.43 15.59 -16.00
N ALA A 30 0.70 16.20 -15.61
CA ALA A 30 0.87 16.86 -14.30
C ALA A 30 -0.25 17.90 -13.99
N GLU A 31 -1.00 18.32 -15.00
CA GLU A 31 -2.12 19.25 -14.88
C GLU A 31 -3.41 18.62 -14.32
N HIS A 32 -3.56 17.30 -14.37
CA HIS A 32 -4.74 16.57 -13.90
C HIS A 32 -4.52 15.82 -12.59
N ALA A 33 -3.31 15.90 -12.01
CA ALA A 33 -3.05 15.29 -10.71
C ALA A 33 -3.91 15.96 -9.62
N ARG A 34 -4.64 15.13 -8.83
CA ARG A 34 -5.47 15.63 -7.73
C ARG A 34 -4.65 16.25 -6.61
N HIS A 35 -3.42 15.76 -6.42
CA HIS A 35 -2.52 16.20 -5.36
C HIS A 35 -1.15 16.61 -5.92
N GLN A 36 -0.51 17.55 -5.23
CA GLN A 36 0.88 17.93 -5.45
C GLN A 36 1.72 17.31 -4.35
N LEU A 37 2.79 16.62 -4.71
CA LEU A 37 3.69 15.94 -3.80
C LEU A 37 5.02 16.70 -3.70
N TYR A 38 5.51 16.86 -2.48
CA TYR A 38 6.82 17.47 -2.23
C TYR A 38 7.59 16.65 -1.19
N VAL A 39 8.88 16.52 -1.39
CA VAL A 39 9.82 16.05 -0.38
C VAL A 39 10.46 17.26 0.26
N ALA A 40 10.57 17.23 1.57
CA ALA A 40 11.23 18.28 2.33
C ALA A 40 11.98 17.69 3.52
N ARG A 41 12.75 18.52 4.21
CA ARG A 41 13.40 18.16 5.46
C ARG A 41 12.89 19.02 6.58
N ASP A 42 12.40 18.44 7.63
CA ASP A 42 11.98 19.14 8.84
C ASP A 42 13.22 19.75 9.56
N LYS A 43 13.12 21.02 9.96
CA LYS A 43 14.24 21.73 10.59
C LYS A 43 14.53 21.25 12.02
N ARG A 44 13.51 20.79 12.75
CA ARG A 44 13.63 20.37 14.15
C ARG A 44 14.13 18.94 14.27
N SER A 45 13.40 17.99 13.69
CA SER A 45 13.75 16.57 13.77
C SER A 45 14.89 16.18 12.84
N ARG A 46 15.15 17.00 11.81
CA ARG A 46 16.08 16.71 10.70
C ARG A 46 15.68 15.52 9.85
N SER A 47 14.46 15.02 10.00
CA SER A 47 13.91 13.91 9.23
C SER A 47 13.40 14.37 7.87
N ASN A 48 13.41 13.46 6.90
CA ASN A 48 12.77 13.69 5.62
C ASN A 48 11.25 13.51 5.79
N VAL A 49 10.48 14.37 5.13
CA VAL A 49 9.01 14.36 5.16
C VAL A 49 8.44 14.39 3.76
N LEU A 50 7.28 13.77 3.60
CA LEU A 50 6.44 13.91 2.43
C LEU A 50 5.34 14.92 2.74
N VAL A 51 5.14 15.86 1.83
CA VAL A 51 4.04 16.82 1.88
C VAL A 51 3.12 16.54 0.70
N LYS A 52 1.84 16.28 1.00
CA LYS A 52 0.78 16.22 -0.01
C LYS A 52 -0.09 17.47 0.12
N ILE A 53 -0.46 18.07 -1.01
CA ILE A 53 -1.32 19.26 -1.07
C ILE A 53 -2.39 19.03 -2.14
N ALA A 54 -3.64 19.31 -1.84
CA ALA A 54 -4.71 19.29 -2.84
C ALA A 54 -4.36 20.26 -3.99
N SER A 55 -4.55 19.83 -5.22
CA SER A 55 -4.20 20.66 -6.40
C SER A 55 -5.08 21.91 -6.50
N LYS A 56 -6.32 21.83 -6.02
CA LYS A 56 -7.30 22.92 -5.96
C LYS A 56 -8.12 22.81 -4.67
N PRO A 57 -8.74 23.88 -4.18
CA PRO A 57 -9.73 23.77 -3.12
C PRO A 57 -11.02 23.12 -3.65
N GLY A 58 -11.78 22.46 -2.75
CA GLY A 58 -13.09 21.86 -3.03
C GLY A 58 -13.11 20.34 -2.89
N LEU A 59 -14.29 19.81 -2.59
CA LEU A 59 -14.51 18.42 -2.18
C LEU A 59 -13.85 17.38 -3.07
N VAL A 60 -13.89 17.56 -4.39
CA VAL A 60 -13.33 16.60 -5.36
C VAL A 60 -11.82 16.39 -5.19
N TYR A 61 -11.09 17.42 -4.73
CA TYR A 61 -9.65 17.40 -4.54
C TYR A 61 -9.23 17.14 -3.10
N GLU A 62 -10.14 17.34 -2.17
CA GLU A 62 -9.87 17.27 -0.74
C GLU A 62 -10.23 15.91 -0.13
N GLN A 63 -11.20 15.23 -0.71
CA GLN A 63 -11.83 14.03 -0.16
C GLN A 63 -10.81 12.90 0.09
N GLU A 64 -9.92 12.66 -0.88
CA GLU A 64 -8.86 11.65 -0.78
C GLU A 64 -7.88 11.98 0.34
N LEU A 65 -7.38 13.24 0.38
CA LEU A 65 -6.46 13.65 1.45
C LEU A 65 -7.13 13.68 2.82
N THR A 66 -8.40 14.04 2.91
CA THR A 66 -9.15 13.97 4.16
C THR A 66 -9.24 12.53 4.65
N ASN A 67 -9.53 11.59 3.74
CA ASN A 67 -9.58 10.18 4.08
C ASN A 67 -8.23 9.66 4.59
N GLU A 68 -7.13 10.03 3.93
CA GLU A 68 -5.78 9.66 4.36
C GLU A 68 -5.42 10.27 5.72
N ILE A 69 -5.74 11.56 5.96
CA ILE A 69 -5.53 12.23 7.24
C ILE A 69 -6.27 11.51 8.37
N ASP A 70 -7.54 11.20 8.16
CA ASP A 70 -8.37 10.56 9.16
C ASP A 70 -7.86 9.15 9.48
N SER A 71 -7.55 8.34 8.45
CA SER A 71 -7.03 6.98 8.63
C SER A 71 -5.67 6.98 9.32
N LEU A 72 -4.73 7.85 8.90
CA LEU A 72 -3.43 7.97 9.56
C LEU A 72 -3.57 8.49 11.00
N SER A 73 -4.54 9.38 11.27
CA SER A 73 -4.81 9.84 12.64
C SER A 73 -5.25 8.71 13.55
N THR A 74 -6.15 7.83 13.07
CA THR A 74 -6.58 6.63 13.80
C THR A 74 -5.40 5.66 13.98
N ILE A 75 -4.67 5.35 12.91
CA ILE A 75 -3.53 4.43 12.95
C ILE A 75 -2.46 4.91 13.94
N ASN A 76 -2.07 6.19 13.88
CA ASN A 76 -1.01 6.70 14.74
C ASN A 76 -1.43 6.82 16.20
N ARG A 77 -2.71 7.05 16.47
CA ARG A 77 -3.24 7.06 17.86
C ARG A 77 -3.24 5.66 18.46
N ASP A 78 -3.71 4.66 17.71
CA ASP A 78 -4.01 3.33 18.23
C ASP A 78 -2.86 2.32 18.03
N LEU A 79 -1.93 2.61 17.10
CA LEU A 79 -0.71 1.85 16.82
C LEU A 79 0.54 2.75 16.85
N PRO A 80 0.82 3.47 17.94
CA PRO A 80 1.89 4.48 17.99
C PRO A 80 3.30 3.88 17.73
N ASP A 81 3.49 2.60 18.03
CA ASP A 81 4.77 1.90 17.87
C ASP A 81 4.87 1.10 16.56
N SER A 82 3.84 1.16 15.71
CA SER A 82 3.88 0.47 14.43
C SER A 82 4.93 1.08 13.51
N ARG A 83 5.76 0.19 12.97
CA ARG A 83 6.77 0.59 11.98
C ARG A 83 6.28 0.50 10.54
N TYR A 84 5.05 0.06 10.32
CA TYR A 84 4.56 -0.26 8.98
C TYR A 84 3.92 0.93 8.27
N PHE A 85 3.46 1.94 8.99
CA PHE A 85 2.64 3.01 8.47
C PHE A 85 3.29 4.38 8.60
N PRO A 86 2.93 5.36 7.75
CA PRO A 86 3.40 6.73 7.90
C PRO A 86 2.95 7.35 9.24
N VAL A 87 3.84 8.12 9.83
CA VAL A 87 3.49 9.00 10.93
C VAL A 87 2.99 10.32 10.35
N LEU A 88 1.76 10.69 10.65
CA LEU A 88 1.19 11.99 10.32
C LEU A 88 1.74 13.03 11.30
N TRP A 89 2.47 14.02 10.77
CA TRP A 89 3.11 15.03 11.61
C TRP A 89 2.26 16.27 11.75
N GLU A 90 1.66 16.71 10.63
CA GLU A 90 0.84 17.90 10.61
C GLU A 90 -0.15 17.85 9.44
N HIS A 91 -1.29 18.46 9.59
CA HIS A 91 -2.28 18.65 8.53
C HIS A 91 -3.09 19.93 8.77
N GLY A 92 -3.71 20.45 7.73
CA GLY A 92 -4.53 21.64 7.85
C GLY A 92 -4.93 22.23 6.50
N ARG A 93 -5.24 23.53 6.54
CA ARG A 93 -5.60 24.30 5.36
C ARG A 93 -4.61 25.43 5.12
N LEU A 94 -4.24 25.61 3.87
CA LEU A 94 -3.46 26.77 3.41
C LEU A 94 -4.34 28.02 3.34
N ARG A 95 -3.72 29.19 3.17
CA ARG A 95 -4.45 30.47 3.01
C ARG A 95 -5.41 30.48 1.82
N ASP A 96 -5.09 29.72 0.77
CA ASP A 96 -5.92 29.55 -0.42
C ASP A 96 -6.98 28.44 -0.27
N SER A 97 -7.22 27.97 0.95
CA SER A 97 -8.18 26.94 1.35
C SER A 97 -7.86 25.52 0.91
N ARG A 98 -6.76 25.24 0.21
CA ARG A 98 -6.34 23.88 -0.10
C ARG A 98 -5.94 23.13 1.16
N ILE A 99 -6.33 21.88 1.30
CA ILE A 99 -5.84 21.05 2.39
C ILE A 99 -4.43 20.52 2.09
N TYR A 100 -3.69 20.26 3.16
CA TYR A 100 -2.37 19.65 3.11
C TYR A 100 -2.21 18.65 4.24
N LEU A 101 -1.26 17.74 4.07
CA LEU A 101 -0.72 16.89 5.13
C LEU A 101 0.80 16.78 5.00
N ILE A 102 1.46 16.63 6.14
CA ILE A 102 2.90 16.38 6.27
C ILE A 102 3.06 15.08 7.04
N MET A 103 3.78 14.13 6.47
CA MET A 103 3.99 12.82 7.07
C MET A 103 5.44 12.34 6.88
N SER A 104 5.81 11.28 7.60
CA SER A 104 7.12 10.67 7.43
C SER A 104 7.34 10.22 5.99
N LEU A 105 8.54 10.46 5.46
CA LEU A 105 9.03 9.92 4.20
C LEU A 105 9.91 8.72 4.50
N PHE A 106 9.66 7.61 3.82
CA PHE A 106 10.42 6.38 3.95
C PHE A 106 11.53 6.26 2.91
N ASP A 107 12.63 5.61 3.30
CA ASP A 107 13.77 5.34 2.41
C ASP A 107 13.61 4.02 1.62
N GLU A 108 12.58 3.25 1.92
CA GLU A 108 12.23 2.03 1.20
C GLU A 108 11.67 2.36 -0.19
N TRP A 109 11.92 1.47 -1.16
CA TRP A 109 11.45 1.62 -2.53
C TRP A 109 10.13 0.89 -2.76
N PRO A 110 9.25 1.38 -3.66
CA PRO A 110 8.07 0.62 -4.07
C PRO A 110 8.44 -0.76 -4.55
N LEU A 111 7.70 -1.80 -4.15
CA LEU A 111 7.91 -3.17 -4.65
C LEU A 111 7.85 -3.23 -6.18
N ALA A 112 7.10 -2.33 -6.79
CA ALA A 112 7.06 -2.15 -8.23
C ALA A 112 8.46 -2.02 -8.89
N THR A 113 9.43 -1.43 -8.18
CA THR A 113 10.81 -1.27 -8.69
C THR A 113 11.64 -2.54 -8.58
N THR A 114 11.18 -3.54 -7.84
CA THR A 114 11.88 -4.80 -7.59
C THR A 114 11.35 -5.97 -8.43
N ILE A 115 10.27 -5.75 -9.17
CA ILE A 115 9.65 -6.77 -10.01
C ILE A 115 10.53 -7.00 -11.22
N SER A 116 11.01 -8.23 -11.35
CA SER A 116 11.86 -8.70 -12.45
C SER A 116 11.22 -9.91 -13.13
N ALA A 117 11.51 -10.09 -14.41
CA ALA A 117 11.15 -11.30 -15.13
C ALA A 117 11.98 -12.53 -14.70
N ASP A 118 13.02 -12.33 -13.91
CA ASP A 118 13.88 -13.43 -13.45
C ASP A 118 13.18 -14.24 -12.35
N ARG A 119 12.69 -15.39 -12.71
CA ARG A 119 12.07 -16.36 -11.80
C ARG A 119 13.13 -17.32 -11.28
N THR A 120 13.66 -17.04 -10.12
CA THR A 120 14.59 -17.94 -9.42
C THR A 120 14.03 -18.40 -8.09
N PRO A 121 14.40 -19.60 -7.59
CA PRO A 121 13.97 -20.04 -6.24
C PRO A 121 14.41 -19.08 -5.13
N VAL A 122 15.47 -18.31 -5.34
CA VAL A 122 15.92 -17.29 -4.38
C VAL A 122 14.98 -16.09 -4.39
N SER A 123 14.58 -15.62 -5.58
CA SER A 123 13.62 -14.53 -5.72
C SER A 123 12.24 -14.93 -5.17
N GLU A 124 11.77 -16.14 -5.47
CA GLU A 124 10.50 -16.66 -4.94
C GLU A 124 10.50 -16.67 -3.41
N ALA A 125 11.54 -17.22 -2.78
CA ALA A 125 11.66 -17.22 -1.32
C ALA A 125 11.65 -15.80 -0.74
N ALA A 126 12.31 -14.85 -1.39
CA ALA A 126 12.34 -13.46 -0.97
C ALA A 126 10.96 -12.80 -1.10
N HIS A 127 10.26 -13.03 -2.20
CA HIS A 127 8.91 -12.48 -2.44
C HIS A 127 7.90 -13.01 -1.41
N ILE A 128 7.92 -14.33 -1.15
CA ILE A 128 7.04 -14.94 -0.14
C ILE A 128 7.33 -14.37 1.25
N ARG A 129 8.61 -14.23 1.65
CA ARG A 129 8.96 -13.62 2.95
C ARG A 129 8.49 -12.17 3.04
N THR A 130 8.62 -11.42 1.97
CA THR A 130 8.11 -10.05 1.90
C THR A 130 6.61 -10.02 2.13
N MET A 131 5.85 -10.89 1.46
CA MET A 131 4.39 -10.95 1.62
C MET A 131 3.96 -11.46 3.00
N ILE A 132 4.70 -12.36 3.63
CA ILE A 132 4.47 -12.74 5.03
C ILE A 132 4.62 -11.52 5.96
N GLU A 133 5.57 -10.63 5.68
CA GLU A 133 5.77 -9.40 6.47
C GLU A 133 4.68 -8.35 6.16
N VAL A 134 4.28 -8.19 4.90
CA VAL A 134 3.13 -7.34 4.52
C VAL A 134 1.85 -7.83 5.21
N GLY A 135 1.66 -9.15 5.28
CA GLY A 135 0.53 -9.73 6.01
C GLY A 135 0.50 -9.35 7.50
N LYS A 136 1.66 -9.16 8.16
CA LYS A 136 1.68 -8.65 9.55
C LYS A 136 1.20 -7.22 9.63
N ALA A 137 1.61 -6.36 8.71
CA ALA A 137 1.15 -4.99 8.66
C ALA A 137 -0.38 -4.91 8.46
N LEU A 138 -0.92 -5.74 7.55
CA LEU A 138 -2.37 -5.80 7.35
C LEU A 138 -3.11 -6.34 8.57
N MET A 139 -2.52 -7.28 9.32
CA MET A 139 -3.13 -7.74 10.58
C MET A 139 -3.26 -6.62 11.61
N GLU A 140 -2.25 -5.75 11.73
CA GLU A 140 -2.33 -4.57 12.60
C GLU A 140 -3.45 -3.62 12.14
N LEU A 141 -3.52 -3.34 10.83
CA LEU A 141 -4.51 -2.46 10.23
C LEU A 141 -5.94 -3.00 10.39
N HIS A 142 -6.13 -4.29 10.06
CA HIS A 142 -7.44 -4.96 10.20
C HIS A 142 -7.90 -5.07 11.65
N GLY A 143 -6.95 -5.11 12.61
CA GLY A 143 -7.24 -5.05 14.04
C GLY A 143 -7.93 -3.74 14.46
N LEU A 144 -7.75 -2.67 13.69
CA LEU A 144 -8.45 -1.39 13.85
C LEU A 144 -9.75 -1.30 13.03
N ASN A 145 -10.14 -2.36 12.31
CA ASN A 145 -11.21 -2.35 11.31
C ASN A 145 -10.98 -1.27 10.21
N ILE A 146 -9.73 -1.10 9.82
CA ILE A 146 -9.31 -0.29 8.68
C ILE A 146 -8.84 -1.23 7.59
N PHE A 147 -9.34 -1.06 6.36
CA PHE A 147 -8.94 -1.81 5.18
C PHE A 147 -8.29 -0.85 4.19
N HIS A 148 -7.17 -1.27 3.60
CA HIS A 148 -6.37 -0.39 2.72
C HIS A 148 -7.06 -0.13 1.39
N VAL A 149 -7.69 -1.15 0.82
CA VAL A 149 -8.51 -1.18 -0.41
C VAL A 149 -7.73 -0.98 -1.70
N ASP A 150 -6.68 -0.16 -1.71
CA ASP A 150 -5.82 0.09 -2.89
C ASP A 150 -4.41 -0.50 -2.71
N LEU A 151 -4.31 -1.72 -2.17
CA LEU A 151 -3.02 -2.39 -2.02
C LEU A 151 -2.51 -2.83 -3.41
N ASN A 152 -1.35 -2.31 -3.81
CA ASN A 152 -0.70 -2.59 -5.08
C ASN A 152 0.83 -2.44 -4.94
N PRO A 153 1.65 -2.86 -5.93
CA PRO A 153 3.11 -2.80 -5.80
C PRO A 153 3.72 -1.41 -5.65
N MET A 154 2.97 -0.33 -5.94
CA MET A 154 3.42 1.05 -5.72
C MET A 154 3.17 1.51 -4.29
N ASN A 155 2.15 0.97 -3.62
CA ASN A 155 1.72 1.36 -2.28
C ASN A 155 2.34 0.48 -1.17
N VAL A 156 3.11 -0.53 -1.53
CA VAL A 156 3.97 -1.30 -0.62
C VAL A 156 5.42 -0.97 -0.91
N LEU A 157 6.09 -0.37 0.07
CA LEU A 157 7.53 -0.09 -0.01
C LEU A 157 8.30 -1.20 0.70
N GLY A 158 9.47 -1.55 0.18
CA GLY A 158 10.29 -2.60 0.77
C GLY A 158 11.78 -2.44 0.52
N ARG A 159 12.57 -2.97 1.45
CA ARG A 159 14.01 -3.21 1.29
C ARG A 159 14.44 -4.39 2.15
N TRP A 160 15.59 -4.94 1.84
CA TRP A 160 16.18 -6.01 2.64
C TRP A 160 17.28 -5.46 3.55
N VAL A 161 17.19 -5.77 4.84
CA VAL A 161 18.17 -5.36 5.85
C VAL A 161 18.57 -6.59 6.63
N SER A 162 19.86 -6.95 6.60
CA SER A 162 20.39 -8.14 7.31
C SER A 162 19.57 -9.40 7.07
N GLY A 163 19.23 -9.67 5.80
CA GLY A 163 18.47 -10.86 5.40
C GLY A 163 17.00 -10.87 5.80
N LYS A 164 16.42 -9.73 6.21
CA LYS A 164 15.01 -9.59 6.57
C LYS A 164 14.34 -8.51 5.72
N PRO A 165 13.09 -8.72 5.28
CA PRO A 165 12.34 -7.67 4.62
C PRO A 165 11.92 -6.62 5.66
N VAL A 166 12.15 -5.35 5.32
CA VAL A 166 11.59 -4.19 6.00
C VAL A 166 10.58 -3.61 5.03
N ILE A 167 9.32 -3.52 5.45
CA ILE A 167 8.22 -3.06 4.60
C ILE A 167 7.49 -1.86 5.21
N ARG A 168 6.85 -1.08 4.33
CA ARG A 168 5.93 0.00 4.68
C ARG A 168 4.71 -0.08 3.78
N ILE A 169 3.55 0.25 4.31
CA ILE A 169 2.32 0.43 3.55
C ILE A 169 2.01 1.92 3.55
N VAL A 170 1.77 2.49 2.39
CA VAL A 170 1.55 3.93 2.18
C VAL A 170 0.33 4.16 1.31
N ASP A 171 -0.14 5.41 1.28
CA ASP A 171 -1.25 5.85 0.43
C ASP A 171 -2.63 5.35 0.89
N PHE A 172 -3.13 5.99 1.95
CA PHE A 172 -4.41 5.66 2.59
C PHE A 172 -5.61 6.43 2.01
N GLU A 173 -5.45 7.03 0.82
CA GLU A 173 -6.48 7.85 0.17
C GLU A 173 -7.78 7.08 -0.11
N SER A 174 -7.68 5.78 -0.39
CA SER A 174 -8.80 4.87 -0.66
C SER A 174 -9.20 4.00 0.54
N SER A 175 -8.55 4.14 1.68
CA SER A 175 -8.79 3.27 2.84
C SER A 175 -10.23 3.37 3.36
N TYR A 176 -10.73 2.25 3.86
CA TYR A 176 -12.06 2.13 4.44
C TYR A 176 -11.94 1.83 5.94
N GLU A 177 -12.50 2.71 6.76
CA GLU A 177 -12.58 2.55 8.21
C GLU A 177 -14.04 2.29 8.59
N VAL A 178 -14.35 1.13 9.17
CA VAL A 178 -15.72 0.70 9.46
C VAL A 178 -16.47 1.72 10.32
N ALA A 179 -15.82 2.25 11.37
CA ALA A 179 -16.44 3.21 12.27
C ALA A 179 -16.86 4.52 11.57
N ARG A 180 -16.05 4.96 10.59
CA ARG A 180 -16.27 6.22 9.86
C ARG A 180 -17.21 6.06 8.66
N HIS A 181 -17.18 4.89 8.02
CA HIS A 181 -17.93 4.58 6.82
C HIS A 181 -19.14 3.67 7.08
N ALA A 182 -19.64 3.64 8.32
CA ALA A 182 -20.70 2.73 8.78
C ALA A 182 -21.98 2.75 7.91
N ASN A 183 -22.22 3.83 7.15
CA ASN A 183 -23.37 3.95 6.24
C ASN A 183 -23.09 3.38 4.83
N GLY A 184 -21.97 2.67 4.63
CA GLY A 184 -21.62 2.08 3.34
C GLY A 184 -21.24 3.10 2.25
N VAL A 185 -21.07 4.37 2.61
CA VAL A 185 -20.63 5.39 1.66
C VAL A 185 -19.11 5.31 1.52
N PHE A 186 -18.69 4.66 0.46
CA PHE A 186 -17.28 4.61 0.07
C PHE A 186 -16.97 5.83 -0.80
N TYR A 187 -16.23 6.79 -0.27
CA TYR A 187 -16.04 8.08 -0.91
C TYR A 187 -15.06 8.04 -2.09
N ASN A 188 -14.15 7.10 -2.14
CA ASN A 188 -13.12 7.06 -3.16
C ASN A 188 -12.72 5.62 -3.50
N PRO A 189 -13.60 4.88 -4.19
CA PRO A 189 -13.20 3.57 -4.69
C PRO A 189 -12.02 3.76 -5.66
N PRO A 190 -10.96 2.95 -5.54
CA PRO A 190 -9.85 3.00 -6.47
C PRO A 190 -10.36 2.74 -7.89
N THR A 191 -9.71 3.35 -8.86
CA THR A 191 -9.97 3.06 -10.27
C THR A 191 -9.62 1.60 -10.54
N THR A 192 -10.43 0.95 -11.38
CA THR A 192 -10.28 -0.45 -11.75
C THR A 192 -8.82 -0.81 -12.03
N SER A 193 -8.28 -1.73 -11.26
CA SER A 193 -6.93 -2.24 -11.45
C SER A 193 -6.94 -3.76 -11.30
N ALA A 194 -5.90 -4.42 -11.78
CA ALA A 194 -5.74 -5.86 -11.61
C ALA A 194 -5.60 -6.30 -10.13
N PHE A 195 -5.37 -5.34 -9.23
CA PHE A 195 -5.22 -5.57 -7.79
C PHE A 195 -6.52 -5.32 -7.02
N LEU A 196 -7.55 -4.75 -7.65
CA LEU A 196 -8.82 -4.44 -7.01
C LEU A 196 -9.68 -5.69 -6.90
N ALA A 197 -10.14 -6.00 -5.71
CA ALA A 197 -11.05 -7.11 -5.47
C ALA A 197 -12.37 -6.90 -6.25
N PRO A 198 -12.88 -7.94 -6.95
CA PRO A 198 -13.97 -7.80 -7.91
C PRO A 198 -15.31 -7.43 -7.29
N GLU A 199 -15.52 -7.67 -6.00
CA GLU A 199 -16.71 -7.25 -5.27
C GLU A 199 -16.79 -5.74 -5.09
N LEU A 200 -15.66 -5.03 -5.17
CA LEU A 200 -15.63 -3.58 -5.11
C LEU A 200 -15.94 -3.00 -6.51
N PRO A 201 -16.69 -1.92 -6.62
CA PRO A 201 -17.27 -1.04 -5.58
C PRO A 201 -18.69 -1.43 -5.15
N LEU A 202 -19.19 -2.62 -5.44
CA LEU A 202 -20.59 -3.02 -5.20
C LEU A 202 -20.87 -3.33 -3.72
N HIS A 203 -19.86 -3.73 -3.00
CA HIS A 203 -19.93 -4.09 -1.57
C HIS A 203 -18.91 -3.28 -0.76
N ALA A 204 -19.21 -3.08 0.52
CA ALA A 204 -18.27 -2.48 1.44
C ALA A 204 -17.01 -3.37 1.56
N PRO A 205 -15.80 -2.78 1.58
CA PRO A 205 -14.58 -3.53 1.78
C PRO A 205 -14.53 -4.25 3.13
N ASP A 206 -13.86 -5.38 3.15
CA ASP A 206 -13.46 -6.08 4.37
C ASP A 206 -12.02 -6.63 4.24
N ALA A 207 -11.56 -7.39 5.23
CA ALA A 207 -10.21 -7.96 5.23
C ALA A 207 -9.92 -8.85 4.01
N ARG A 208 -10.95 -9.43 3.39
CA ARG A 208 -10.84 -10.31 2.22
C ARG A 208 -10.61 -9.53 0.92
N SER A 209 -10.98 -8.25 0.89
CA SER A 209 -10.66 -7.37 -0.23
C SER A 209 -9.16 -7.07 -0.29
N ASP A 210 -8.54 -6.74 0.86
CA ASP A 210 -7.08 -6.56 0.96
C ASP A 210 -6.32 -7.87 0.72
N LEU A 211 -6.90 -9.00 1.14
CA LEU A 211 -6.33 -10.31 0.90
C LEU A 211 -6.23 -10.63 -0.60
N PHE A 212 -7.28 -10.33 -1.37
CA PHE A 212 -7.24 -10.45 -2.83
C PHE A 212 -6.08 -9.62 -3.42
N SER A 213 -6.00 -8.36 -3.02
CA SER A 213 -4.95 -7.43 -3.47
C SER A 213 -3.55 -7.93 -3.11
N LEU A 214 -3.36 -8.41 -1.87
CA LEU A 214 -2.09 -8.96 -1.38
C LEU A 214 -1.63 -10.18 -2.22
N ALA A 215 -2.54 -11.09 -2.54
CA ALA A 215 -2.24 -12.25 -3.36
C ALA A 215 -1.94 -11.86 -4.81
N ALA A 216 -2.64 -10.87 -5.36
CA ALA A 216 -2.35 -10.31 -6.69
C ALA A 216 -0.97 -9.63 -6.73
N VAL A 217 -0.57 -8.92 -5.67
CA VAL A 217 0.79 -8.35 -5.52
C VAL A 217 1.83 -9.47 -5.48
N LEU A 218 1.61 -10.54 -4.67
CA LEU A 218 2.52 -11.67 -4.64
C LEU A 218 2.69 -12.30 -6.03
N TYR A 219 1.59 -12.56 -6.73
CA TYR A 219 1.67 -13.13 -8.06
C TYR A 219 2.41 -12.20 -9.04
N THR A 220 2.21 -10.88 -8.94
CA THR A 220 2.98 -9.92 -9.76
C THR A 220 4.47 -10.01 -9.50
N MET A 221 4.89 -10.16 -8.26
CA MET A 221 6.30 -10.33 -7.92
C MET A 221 6.88 -11.64 -8.43
N LEU A 222 6.07 -12.69 -8.55
CA LEU A 222 6.47 -14.00 -9.07
C LEU A 222 6.53 -14.02 -10.60
N ALA A 223 5.54 -13.41 -11.25
CA ALA A 223 5.29 -13.55 -12.69
C ALA A 223 5.73 -12.35 -13.55
N GLY A 224 6.00 -11.19 -12.91
CA GLY A 224 6.22 -9.94 -13.61
C GLY A 224 4.91 -9.22 -13.96
N TYR A 225 5.01 -8.07 -14.64
CA TYR A 225 3.85 -7.21 -14.93
C TYR A 225 2.98 -7.65 -16.10
N ASP A 226 3.46 -8.57 -16.95
CA ASP A 226 2.79 -8.89 -18.22
C ASP A 226 1.35 -9.40 -18.06
N TRP A 227 1.05 -10.04 -16.92
CA TRP A 227 -0.29 -10.55 -16.62
C TRP A 227 -1.30 -9.46 -16.24
N THR A 228 -0.85 -8.33 -15.70
CA THR A 228 -1.73 -7.26 -15.17
C THR A 228 -2.65 -6.66 -16.23
N TRP A 229 -2.26 -6.75 -17.50
CA TRP A 229 -3.07 -6.30 -18.64
C TRP A 229 -4.22 -7.24 -18.97
N ALA A 230 -4.15 -8.50 -18.52
CA ALA A 230 -5.18 -9.50 -18.78
C ALA A 230 -6.42 -9.37 -17.86
N ALA A 231 -6.38 -8.49 -16.87
CA ALA A 231 -7.45 -8.18 -15.91
C ALA A 231 -8.05 -9.38 -15.12
N ASP A 232 -7.44 -10.57 -15.20
CA ASP A 232 -7.91 -11.78 -14.51
C ASP A 232 -6.72 -12.52 -13.89
N VAL A 233 -6.44 -12.18 -12.64
CA VAL A 233 -5.34 -12.78 -11.88
C VAL A 233 -5.54 -14.29 -11.69
N ALA A 234 -6.76 -14.73 -11.41
CA ALA A 234 -7.05 -16.15 -11.18
C ALA A 234 -6.78 -16.99 -12.44
N ARG A 235 -7.15 -16.47 -13.62
CA ARG A 235 -6.85 -17.11 -14.90
C ARG A 235 -5.35 -17.20 -15.14
N SER A 236 -4.62 -16.13 -14.90
CA SER A 236 -3.17 -16.06 -15.07
C SER A 236 -2.45 -17.03 -14.14
N VAL A 237 -2.83 -17.09 -12.86
CA VAL A 237 -2.29 -18.05 -11.89
C VAL A 237 -2.55 -19.49 -12.33
N ARG A 238 -3.76 -19.82 -12.81
CA ARG A 238 -4.08 -21.19 -13.31
C ARG A 238 -3.22 -21.61 -14.47
N ALA A 239 -2.99 -20.69 -15.39
CA ALA A 239 -2.24 -20.97 -16.63
C ALA A 239 -0.72 -20.99 -16.44
N ASP A 240 -0.20 -20.46 -15.34
CA ASP A 240 1.23 -20.32 -15.11
C ASP A 240 1.88 -21.66 -14.71
N PRO A 241 2.71 -22.29 -15.55
CA PRO A 241 3.34 -23.57 -15.26
C PRO A 241 4.49 -23.48 -14.25
N GLU A 242 5.02 -22.27 -14.00
CA GLU A 242 6.18 -22.06 -13.12
C GLU A 242 5.80 -21.90 -11.65
N VAL A 243 4.54 -21.60 -11.35
CA VAL A 243 4.05 -21.54 -9.96
C VAL A 243 3.84 -22.95 -9.44
N ALA A 244 4.51 -23.28 -8.33
CA ALA A 244 4.36 -24.60 -7.68
C ALA A 244 2.89 -24.90 -7.35
N PRO A 245 2.42 -26.16 -7.51
CA PRO A 245 1.00 -26.50 -7.33
C PRO A 245 0.41 -26.03 -6.00
N GLU A 246 1.13 -26.20 -4.91
CA GLU A 246 0.69 -25.79 -3.57
C GLU A 246 0.59 -24.27 -3.43
N LEU A 247 1.57 -23.51 -3.94
CA LEU A 247 1.53 -22.04 -3.96
C LEU A 247 0.40 -21.55 -4.87
N LYS A 248 0.16 -22.26 -5.98
CA LYS A 248 -0.96 -21.97 -6.88
C LYS A 248 -2.30 -22.11 -6.17
N GLU A 249 -2.50 -23.16 -5.35
CA GLU A 249 -3.71 -23.35 -4.55
C GLU A 249 -3.90 -22.18 -3.54
N ILE A 250 -2.84 -21.79 -2.84
CA ILE A 250 -2.88 -20.64 -1.91
C ILE A 250 -3.31 -19.36 -2.65
N LEU A 251 -2.69 -19.09 -3.80
CA LEU A 251 -3.02 -17.90 -4.59
C LEU A 251 -4.46 -17.95 -5.11
N LEU A 252 -4.89 -19.07 -5.69
CA LEU A 252 -6.24 -19.21 -6.27
C LEU A 252 -7.34 -19.10 -5.22
N THR A 253 -7.13 -19.65 -4.02
CA THR A 253 -8.03 -19.43 -2.88
C THR A 253 -8.13 -17.95 -2.53
N SER A 254 -7.01 -17.24 -2.54
CA SER A 254 -6.97 -15.82 -2.15
C SER A 254 -7.60 -14.87 -3.17
N VAL A 255 -7.53 -15.22 -4.47
CA VAL A 255 -8.05 -14.39 -5.57
C VAL A 255 -9.37 -14.94 -6.15
N ASP A 256 -10.10 -15.76 -5.40
CA ASP A 256 -11.45 -16.19 -5.83
C ASP A 256 -12.36 -14.97 -6.00
N ALA A 257 -13.19 -14.98 -7.04
CA ALA A 257 -14.13 -13.90 -7.31
C ALA A 257 -15.19 -13.76 -6.20
N ASP A 258 -15.53 -14.88 -5.54
CA ASP A 258 -16.43 -14.93 -4.41
C ASP A 258 -15.61 -14.77 -3.10
N PRO A 259 -15.75 -13.65 -2.37
CA PRO A 259 -15.01 -13.43 -1.13
C PRO A 259 -15.27 -14.49 -0.05
N GLU A 260 -16.43 -15.17 -0.08
CA GLU A 260 -16.75 -16.25 0.87
C GLU A 260 -15.91 -17.53 0.65
N LYS A 261 -15.27 -17.65 -0.52
CA LYS A 261 -14.36 -18.77 -0.84
C LYS A 261 -12.91 -18.46 -0.57
N ARG A 262 -12.58 -17.21 -0.23
CA ARG A 262 -11.23 -16.81 0.17
C ARG A 262 -10.93 -17.27 1.60
N TYR A 263 -9.65 -17.19 1.99
CA TYR A 263 -9.33 -17.24 3.41
C TYR A 263 -10.14 -16.18 4.16
N SER A 264 -10.62 -16.50 5.35
CA SER A 264 -11.48 -15.60 6.12
C SER A 264 -10.72 -14.37 6.64
N SER A 265 -9.39 -14.44 6.68
CA SER A 265 -8.53 -13.39 7.19
C SER A 265 -7.11 -13.47 6.63
N VAL A 266 -6.38 -12.36 6.72
CA VAL A 266 -4.94 -12.31 6.41
C VAL A 266 -4.13 -13.22 7.35
N VAL A 267 -4.63 -13.53 8.54
CA VAL A 267 -3.99 -14.48 9.48
C VAL A 267 -3.92 -15.87 8.85
N GLU A 268 -5.03 -16.37 8.30
CA GLU A 268 -5.09 -17.71 7.66
C GLU A 268 -4.23 -17.77 6.41
N PHE A 269 -4.33 -16.78 5.52
CA PHE A 269 -3.48 -16.69 4.35
C PHE A 269 -2.00 -16.72 4.73
N ARG A 270 -1.61 -15.87 5.67
CA ARG A 270 -0.23 -15.80 6.14
C ARG A 270 0.25 -17.11 6.76
N ALA A 271 -0.62 -17.83 7.47
CA ALA A 271 -0.31 -19.15 8.01
C ALA A 271 -0.06 -20.18 6.89
N ALA A 272 -0.91 -20.22 5.86
CA ALA A 272 -0.74 -21.07 4.69
C ALA A 272 0.57 -20.75 3.95
N LEU A 273 0.84 -19.48 3.71
CA LEU A 273 2.06 -19.02 3.03
C LEU A 273 3.33 -19.34 3.85
N THR A 274 3.26 -19.20 5.18
CA THR A 274 4.36 -19.54 6.08
C THR A 274 4.63 -21.06 6.07
N ALA A 275 3.57 -21.86 6.11
CA ALA A 275 3.70 -23.32 6.07
C ALA A 275 4.31 -23.77 4.73
N TYR A 276 3.88 -23.21 3.61
CA TYR A 276 4.48 -23.46 2.30
C TYR A 276 5.98 -23.09 2.31
N PHE A 277 6.31 -21.90 2.81
CA PHE A 277 7.70 -21.43 2.88
C PHE A 277 8.59 -22.35 3.72
N GLU A 278 8.14 -22.77 4.91
CA GLU A 278 8.92 -23.63 5.81
C GLU A 278 9.15 -25.03 5.23
N ARG A 279 8.21 -25.57 4.46
CA ARG A 279 8.39 -26.85 3.76
C ARG A 279 9.36 -26.74 2.59
N THR A 280 9.26 -25.67 1.81
CA THR A 280 10.05 -25.48 0.60
C THR A 280 11.48 -25.06 0.91
N TRP A 281 11.67 -24.23 1.95
CA TRP A 281 12.99 -23.73 2.37
C TRP A 281 13.21 -23.94 3.89
N PRO A 282 13.39 -25.16 4.36
CA PRO A 282 13.50 -25.44 5.78
C PRO A 282 14.63 -24.67 6.44
N GLY A 283 14.35 -24.05 7.59
CA GLY A 283 15.33 -23.31 8.39
C GLY A 283 15.60 -21.86 7.95
N ARG A 284 15.15 -21.42 6.76
CA ARG A 284 15.43 -20.05 6.26
C ARG A 284 14.64 -18.94 6.96
N LEU A 285 13.50 -19.23 7.60
CA LEU A 285 12.81 -18.23 8.43
C LEU A 285 13.52 -17.95 9.75
N ARG A 286 14.30 -18.93 10.26
CA ARG A 286 14.97 -18.87 11.56
C ARG A 286 16.40 -18.33 11.49
N GLN A 287 16.95 -18.07 10.32
CA GLN A 287 18.30 -17.48 10.23
C GLN A 287 18.28 -16.11 10.92
N ARG A 288 18.73 -16.14 12.18
CA ARG A 288 19.12 -14.93 12.92
C ARG A 288 20.26 -14.30 12.14
N ALA A 289 20.22 -12.98 11.99
CA ALA A 289 21.44 -12.25 11.68
C ALA A 289 22.42 -12.48 12.86
N ASP A 290 23.48 -13.21 12.61
CA ASP A 290 24.69 -13.11 13.39
C ASP A 290 25.36 -11.78 13.08
#